data_f7f77530641ecd295aa40f37d43bba41
#
_entry.id   f7f77530641ecd295aa40f37d43bba41
#
_cell.length_a   1.000
_cell.length_b   1.000
_cell.length_c   1.000
_cell.angle_alpha   90.00
_cell.angle_beta   90.00
_cell.angle_gamma   90.00
#
_symmetry.space_group_name_H-M   'P 1'
#
loop_
_entity.id
_entity.type
_entity.pdbx_description
1 polymer ?
#
loop_
_entity_poly.entity_id
_entity_poly.type
_entity_poly.pdbx_seq_one_letter_code
_entity_poly.pdbx_strand_id
1 'polypeptide(L)'
;MKIKFLGTSAGWPLPRLGCSDQICTSLDPKDKRTRSQALINERLLLDVGPDTYRHLNATDINPTTIEYAAITHEHPDHTYGLWDLGHIYNSKQIKVVIHPSTFQKIQKLFFHKEYNVLKTLTATPITAGDLKVSLLPVNHTNSSFGILVQEEDKRLFWAPDFKSFPDETTKALAGIDLIAMDASDLRITSSGHQTIEEGVKLGSQLKAKKVYFIHIGHRTLPHKELEKYVREHGGTQFEIPYDSLEVIL
;
A
#
# COMPACT_ATOMS: atom_id res chain seq x y z
N MET A 1 12.18 11.73 -1.80
CA MET A 1 10.93 11.12 -1.26
C MET A 1 11.30 10.05 -0.26
N LYS A 2 10.82 10.15 0.99
CA LYS A 2 11.00 9.13 2.03
C LYS A 2 9.72 8.30 2.13
N ILE A 3 9.82 6.97 2.04
CA ILE A 3 8.72 6.05 2.30
C ILE A 3 9.04 5.19 3.53
N LYS A 4 8.08 5.08 4.47
CA LYS A 4 8.10 4.13 5.57
C LYS A 4 6.96 3.14 5.40
N PHE A 5 7.29 1.86 5.23
CA PHE A 5 6.32 0.77 5.21
C PHE A 5 5.84 0.52 6.64
N LEU A 6 4.62 0.92 6.97
CA LEU A 6 4.06 0.76 8.32
C LEU A 6 3.57 -0.67 8.54
N GLY A 7 2.99 -1.26 7.51
CA GLY A 7 2.56 -2.64 7.44
C GLY A 7 2.72 -3.21 6.04
N THR A 8 2.91 -4.52 5.93
CA THR A 8 3.29 -5.17 4.67
C THR A 8 2.52 -6.47 4.39
N SER A 9 1.56 -6.85 5.26
CA SER A 9 0.71 -8.03 5.10
C SER A 9 -0.53 -7.76 4.27
N ALA A 10 -1.15 -8.83 3.78
CA ALA A 10 -2.47 -8.87 3.16
C ALA A 10 -3.59 -8.44 4.13
N GLY A 11 -4.84 -8.60 3.73
CA GLY A 11 -6.02 -8.29 4.56
C GLY A 11 -6.04 -8.95 5.94
N TRP A 12 -5.15 -9.90 6.17
CA TRP A 12 -4.92 -10.60 7.43
C TRP A 12 -3.49 -10.37 7.91
N PRO A 13 -3.26 -9.92 9.16
CA PRO A 13 -1.93 -9.82 9.72
C PRO A 13 -1.21 -11.18 9.73
N LEU A 14 0.10 -11.15 9.71
CA LEU A 14 0.91 -12.36 9.92
C LEU A 14 1.56 -12.34 11.32
N PRO A 15 1.47 -13.46 12.07
CA PRO A 15 0.79 -14.72 11.74
C PRO A 15 -0.72 -14.56 11.64
N ARG A 16 -1.34 -15.21 10.66
CA ARG A 16 -2.79 -15.29 10.56
C ARG A 16 -3.35 -16.15 11.69
N LEU A 17 -4.48 -15.76 12.26
CA LEU A 17 -5.12 -16.51 13.35
C LEU A 17 -5.41 -17.96 12.95
N GLY A 18 -4.92 -18.90 13.75
CA GLY A 18 -5.09 -20.34 13.53
C GLY A 18 -4.27 -20.94 12.38
N CYS A 19 -3.37 -20.18 11.75
CA CYS A 19 -2.55 -20.64 10.63
C CYS A 19 -1.27 -21.32 11.13
N SER A 20 -0.92 -22.46 10.50
CA SER A 20 0.30 -23.23 10.76
C SER A 20 1.28 -23.24 9.57
N ASP A 21 1.06 -22.42 8.54
CA ASP A 21 1.96 -22.31 7.40
C ASP A 21 3.35 -21.80 7.83
N GLN A 22 4.36 -22.04 7.01
CA GLN A 22 5.76 -21.73 7.33
C GLN A 22 5.96 -20.27 7.78
N ILE A 23 5.38 -19.31 7.06
CA ILE A 23 5.50 -17.88 7.40
C ILE A 23 4.78 -17.57 8.72
N CYS A 24 3.67 -18.23 9.02
CA CYS A 24 2.91 -18.03 10.26
C CYS A 24 3.63 -18.58 11.50
N THR A 25 4.39 -19.65 11.34
CA THR A 25 5.18 -20.30 12.40
C THR A 25 6.63 -19.80 12.49
N SER A 26 7.04 -18.94 11.56
CA SER A 26 8.38 -18.35 11.53
C SER A 26 8.68 -17.55 12.80
N LEU A 27 9.92 -17.68 13.29
CA LEU A 27 10.44 -16.88 14.41
C LEU A 27 11.13 -15.58 13.96
N ASP A 28 11.30 -15.37 12.65
CA ASP A 28 11.88 -14.14 12.14
C ASP A 28 10.93 -12.95 12.43
N PRO A 29 11.38 -11.89 13.10
CA PRO A 29 10.54 -10.72 13.37
C PRO A 29 10.01 -10.04 12.10
N LYS A 30 10.68 -10.18 10.96
CA LYS A 30 10.24 -9.67 9.67
C LYS A 30 9.00 -10.40 9.10
N ASP A 31 8.66 -11.57 9.67
CA ASP A 31 7.43 -12.31 9.35
C ASP A 31 6.25 -11.94 10.25
N LYS A 32 6.46 -11.05 11.22
CA LYS A 32 5.39 -10.46 12.04
C LYS A 32 4.92 -9.19 11.37
N ARG A 33 3.88 -9.29 10.54
CA ARG A 33 3.45 -8.24 9.63
C ARG A 33 2.03 -7.79 9.95
N THR A 34 1.80 -6.50 9.94
CA THR A 34 0.49 -5.85 9.97
C THR A 34 0.00 -5.54 8.56
N ARG A 35 -1.27 -5.17 8.40
CA ARG A 35 -1.88 -4.91 7.09
C ARG A 35 -1.19 -3.76 6.36
N SER A 36 -1.17 -3.84 5.04
CA SER A 36 -0.44 -2.91 4.17
C SER A 36 -0.83 -1.45 4.39
N GLN A 37 0.15 -0.66 4.77
CA GLN A 37 0.06 0.78 4.93
C GLN A 37 1.44 1.41 4.78
N ALA A 38 1.53 2.61 4.24
CA ALA A 38 2.79 3.35 4.19
C ALA A 38 2.62 4.82 4.56
N LEU A 39 3.72 5.45 4.98
CA LEU A 39 3.80 6.87 5.30
C LEU A 39 4.87 7.53 4.41
N ILE A 40 4.47 8.57 3.68
CA ILE A 40 5.35 9.33 2.80
C ILE A 40 5.68 10.68 3.44
N ASN A 41 6.99 11.00 3.53
CA ASN A 41 7.50 12.26 4.05
C ASN A 41 6.85 12.68 5.39
N GLU A 42 6.51 11.73 6.24
CA GLU A 42 5.84 11.92 7.55
C GLU A 42 4.50 12.70 7.48
N ARG A 43 3.90 12.80 6.29
CA ARG A 43 2.76 13.67 6.03
C ARG A 43 1.59 12.98 5.32
N LEU A 44 1.87 12.06 4.38
CA LEU A 44 0.85 11.39 3.57
C LEU A 44 0.79 9.90 3.91
N LEU A 45 -0.36 9.43 4.39
CA LEU A 45 -0.65 7.99 4.53
C LEU A 45 -1.16 7.42 3.21
N LEU A 46 -0.66 6.24 2.86
CA LEU A 46 -1.18 5.41 1.77
C LEU A 46 -1.94 4.25 2.40
N ASP A 47 -3.26 4.24 2.20
CA ASP A 47 -4.27 3.44 2.87
C ASP A 47 -4.34 3.67 4.40
N VAL A 48 -5.47 3.28 5.00
CA VAL A 48 -5.75 3.49 6.42
C VAL A 48 -6.54 2.29 6.96
N GLY A 49 -5.84 1.18 7.13
CA GLY A 49 -6.40 -0.08 7.63
C GLY A 49 -6.59 -0.13 9.16
N PRO A 50 -7.11 -1.24 9.70
CA PRO A 50 -7.39 -1.40 11.14
C PRO A 50 -6.16 -1.30 12.05
N ASP A 51 -4.95 -1.49 11.50
CA ASP A 51 -3.71 -1.40 12.27
C ASP A 51 -3.18 0.04 12.41
N THR A 52 -3.89 1.04 11.87
CA THR A 52 -3.48 2.45 11.85
C THR A 52 -3.16 3.00 13.23
N TYR A 53 -3.98 2.72 14.26
CA TYR A 53 -3.68 3.12 15.63
C TYR A 53 -2.33 2.59 16.10
N ARG A 54 -2.07 1.30 15.88
CA ARG A 54 -0.79 0.67 16.22
C ARG A 54 0.37 1.29 15.49
N HIS A 55 0.22 1.54 14.20
CA HIS A 55 1.25 2.15 13.36
C HIS A 55 1.60 3.56 13.82
N LEU A 56 0.59 4.40 14.08
CA LEU A 56 0.80 5.79 14.45
C LEU A 56 1.19 5.99 15.92
N ASN A 57 0.97 4.97 16.76
CA ASN A 57 1.42 4.98 18.15
C ASN A 57 2.87 4.50 18.32
N ALA A 58 3.57 4.19 17.22
CA ALA A 58 5.00 3.89 17.26
C ALA A 58 5.81 5.13 17.69
N THR A 59 6.87 4.92 18.46
CA THR A 59 7.63 5.99 19.13
C THR A 59 8.35 6.95 18.18
N ASP A 60 8.58 6.52 16.93
CA ASP A 60 9.30 7.26 15.92
C ASP A 60 8.38 7.99 14.91
N ILE A 61 7.05 7.99 15.15
CA ILE A 61 6.07 8.70 14.33
C ILE A 61 5.40 9.79 15.17
N ASN A 62 5.36 11.00 14.62
CA ASN A 62 4.52 12.06 15.16
C ASN A 62 3.19 12.10 14.39
N PRO A 63 2.07 11.60 14.95
CA PRO A 63 0.81 11.56 14.22
C PRO A 63 0.23 12.93 13.88
N THR A 64 0.66 14.00 14.59
CA THR A 64 0.17 15.37 14.34
C THR A 64 0.74 16.01 13.08
N THR A 65 1.78 15.42 12.46
CA THR A 65 2.34 15.88 11.19
C THR A 65 1.55 15.36 9.98
N ILE A 66 0.69 14.36 10.17
CA ILE A 66 -0.11 13.77 9.11
C ILE A 66 -1.18 14.76 8.63
N GLU A 67 -1.15 15.10 7.37
CA GLU A 67 -2.07 16.05 6.75
C GLU A 67 -2.97 15.40 5.70
N TYR A 68 -2.55 14.26 5.13
CA TYR A 68 -3.24 13.60 4.04
C TYR A 68 -3.32 12.08 4.26
N ALA A 69 -4.39 11.49 3.74
CA ALA A 69 -4.53 10.05 3.57
C ALA A 69 -5.08 9.79 2.17
N ALA A 70 -4.44 8.93 1.41
CA ALA A 70 -4.93 8.51 0.09
C ALA A 70 -5.42 7.06 0.18
N ILE A 71 -6.60 6.78 -0.36
CA ILE A 71 -7.29 5.49 -0.25
C ILE A 71 -7.35 4.83 -1.61
N THR A 72 -6.90 3.59 -1.68
CA THR A 72 -6.89 2.78 -2.90
C THR A 72 -8.28 2.27 -3.26
N HIS A 73 -8.98 1.66 -2.33
CA HIS A 73 -10.30 1.05 -2.55
C HIS A 73 -11.06 0.86 -1.23
N GLU A 74 -12.26 0.30 -1.31
CA GLU A 74 -13.23 0.26 -0.22
C GLU A 74 -13.03 -0.86 0.81
N HIS A 75 -12.12 -1.82 0.61
CA HIS A 75 -11.99 -2.94 1.52
C HIS A 75 -11.61 -2.51 2.95
N PRO A 76 -12.08 -3.26 3.97
CA PRO A 76 -11.87 -2.90 5.38
C PRO A 76 -10.43 -2.76 5.80
N ASP A 77 -9.55 -3.60 5.26
CA ASP A 77 -8.11 -3.59 5.54
C ASP A 77 -7.39 -2.33 5.02
N HIS A 78 -8.05 -1.53 4.16
CA HIS A 78 -7.54 -0.25 3.65
C HIS A 78 -8.29 0.96 4.19
N THR A 79 -9.41 0.78 4.93
CA THR A 79 -10.31 1.91 5.27
C THR A 79 -10.71 2.01 6.74
N TYR A 80 -10.70 0.92 7.52
CA TYR A 80 -11.28 0.95 8.88
C TYR A 80 -10.50 1.78 9.90
N GLY A 81 -9.24 2.07 9.67
CA GLY A 81 -8.45 2.98 10.50
C GLY A 81 -8.78 4.46 10.31
N LEU A 82 -9.67 4.83 9.36
CA LEU A 82 -10.18 6.19 9.25
C LEU A 82 -10.83 6.66 10.55
N TRP A 83 -11.43 5.76 11.33
CA TRP A 83 -11.94 6.08 12.65
C TRP A 83 -10.85 6.64 13.58
N ASP A 84 -9.70 5.96 13.68
CA ASP A 84 -8.58 6.39 14.53
C ASP A 84 -7.98 7.70 14.04
N LEU A 85 -7.83 7.82 12.71
CA LEU A 85 -7.29 9.02 12.08
C LEU A 85 -8.10 10.29 12.40
N GLY A 86 -9.42 10.15 12.46
CA GLY A 86 -10.33 11.24 12.85
C GLY A 86 -10.27 11.64 14.33
N HIS A 87 -9.55 10.88 15.16
CA HIS A 87 -9.46 11.11 16.62
C HIS A 87 -8.03 11.49 17.09
N ILE A 88 -7.10 11.78 16.18
CA ILE A 88 -5.78 12.28 16.56
C ILE A 88 -5.94 13.62 17.29
N TYR A 89 -5.45 13.67 18.53
CA TYR A 89 -5.53 14.86 19.36
C TYR A 89 -4.64 15.99 18.84
N ASN A 90 -5.12 17.21 18.80
CA ASN A 90 -4.41 18.39 18.26
C ASN A 90 -3.94 18.26 16.81
N SER A 91 -4.45 17.33 16.03
CA SER A 91 -4.15 17.27 14.60
C SER A 91 -4.90 18.37 13.83
N LYS A 92 -4.34 18.78 12.69
CA LYS A 92 -5.10 19.48 11.66
C LYS A 92 -6.16 18.53 11.08
N GLN A 93 -7.23 19.08 10.50
CA GLN A 93 -8.19 18.27 9.77
C GLN A 93 -7.50 17.54 8.61
N ILE A 94 -7.45 16.21 8.68
CA ILE A 94 -6.80 15.39 7.64
C ILE A 94 -7.63 15.41 6.35
N LYS A 95 -6.96 15.60 5.25
CA LYS A 95 -7.55 15.59 3.91
C LYS A 95 -7.48 14.18 3.34
N VAL A 96 -8.64 13.60 2.99
CA VAL A 96 -8.72 12.25 2.42
C VAL A 96 -8.83 12.33 0.91
N VAL A 97 -7.79 11.87 0.21
CA VAL A 97 -7.74 11.76 -1.26
C VAL A 97 -8.36 10.43 -1.66
N ILE A 98 -9.45 10.46 -2.39
CA ILE A 98 -10.20 9.27 -2.74
C ILE A 98 -10.97 9.44 -4.05
N HIS A 99 -11.12 8.36 -4.82
CA HIS A 99 -11.99 8.40 -6.01
C HIS A 99 -13.47 8.44 -5.61
N PRO A 100 -14.35 9.17 -6.35
CA PRO A 100 -15.77 9.25 -6.02
C PRO A 100 -16.48 7.90 -5.90
N SER A 101 -16.15 6.92 -6.74
CA SER A 101 -16.75 5.58 -6.68
C SER A 101 -16.37 4.82 -5.41
N THR A 102 -15.14 4.93 -4.95
CA THR A 102 -14.67 4.35 -3.69
C THR A 102 -15.35 5.04 -2.51
N PHE A 103 -15.38 6.39 -2.52
CA PHE A 103 -16.05 7.17 -1.46
C PHE A 103 -17.52 6.79 -1.31
N GLN A 104 -18.24 6.61 -2.40
CA GLN A 104 -19.68 6.25 -2.38
C GLN A 104 -19.91 4.96 -1.56
N LYS A 105 -18.97 4.00 -1.59
CA LYS A 105 -19.10 2.74 -0.88
C LYS A 105 -18.82 2.87 0.62
N ILE A 106 -17.87 3.73 1.01
CA ILE A 106 -17.43 3.82 2.41
C ILE A 106 -18.06 5.00 3.19
N GLN A 107 -18.71 5.95 2.53
CA GLN A 107 -19.22 7.16 3.18
C GLN A 107 -20.15 6.91 4.38
N LYS A 108 -20.91 5.81 4.34
CA LYS A 108 -21.83 5.42 5.42
C LYS A 108 -21.13 4.88 6.68
N LEU A 109 -19.86 4.49 6.57
CA LEU A 109 -19.07 3.97 7.70
C LEU A 109 -18.54 5.09 8.59
N PHE A 110 -18.47 6.32 8.08
CA PHE A 110 -17.78 7.45 8.71
C PHE A 110 -18.70 8.63 9.04
N PHE A 111 -19.95 8.34 9.36
CA PHE A 111 -20.97 9.38 9.62
C PHE A 111 -20.71 10.21 10.90
N HIS A 112 -19.82 9.76 11.82
CA HIS A 112 -19.51 10.46 13.06
C HIS A 112 -18.42 11.53 12.91
N LYS A 113 -17.71 11.58 11.77
CA LYS A 113 -16.60 12.51 11.56
C LYS A 113 -16.68 13.15 10.19
N GLU A 114 -16.54 14.46 10.22
CA GLU A 114 -16.36 15.23 8.98
C GLU A 114 -14.88 15.24 8.61
N TYR A 115 -14.56 14.58 7.51
CA TYR A 115 -13.26 14.66 6.86
C TYR A 115 -13.32 15.69 5.73
N ASN A 116 -12.22 16.37 5.50
CA ASN A 116 -12.05 17.12 4.26
C ASN A 116 -11.76 16.12 3.12
N VAL A 117 -12.82 15.67 2.46
CA VAL A 117 -12.73 14.67 1.40
C VAL A 117 -12.41 15.33 0.07
N LEU A 118 -11.20 15.11 -0.43
CA LEU A 118 -10.74 15.52 -1.74
C LEU A 118 -11.05 14.41 -2.76
N LYS A 119 -12.23 14.49 -3.38
CA LYS A 119 -12.63 13.54 -4.42
C LYS A 119 -11.87 13.87 -5.70
N THR A 120 -11.00 12.99 -6.16
CA THR A 120 -10.25 13.17 -7.40
C THR A 120 -10.64 12.14 -8.45
N LEU A 121 -10.69 12.57 -9.71
CA LEU A 121 -10.90 11.69 -10.84
C LEU A 121 -9.59 10.99 -11.23
N THR A 122 -9.71 9.91 -11.99
CA THR A 122 -8.58 9.15 -12.53
C THR A 122 -7.55 10.07 -13.17
N ALA A 123 -6.28 9.83 -12.86
CA ALA A 123 -5.12 10.57 -13.34
C ALA A 123 -5.10 12.09 -13.09
N THR A 124 -6.08 12.63 -12.35
CA THR A 124 -6.09 14.05 -11.97
C THR A 124 -5.29 14.25 -10.69
N PRO A 125 -4.15 14.95 -10.71
CA PRO A 125 -3.31 15.11 -9.53
C PRO A 125 -3.92 16.06 -8.50
N ILE A 126 -3.77 15.72 -7.23
CA ILE A 126 -3.99 16.61 -6.08
C ILE A 126 -2.63 16.97 -5.50
N THR A 127 -2.43 18.23 -5.17
CA THR A 127 -1.22 18.71 -4.48
C THR A 127 -1.35 18.48 -2.98
N ALA A 128 -0.42 17.73 -2.43
CA ALA A 128 -0.32 17.41 -1.00
C ALA A 128 1.06 17.87 -0.47
N GLY A 129 1.18 19.15 -0.12
CA GLY A 129 2.48 19.79 0.13
C GLY A 129 3.32 19.82 -1.14
N ASP A 130 4.52 19.23 -1.10
CA ASP A 130 5.42 19.10 -2.25
C ASP A 130 5.12 17.87 -3.12
N LEU A 131 4.15 17.06 -2.70
CA LEU A 131 3.75 15.84 -3.39
C LEU A 131 2.59 16.10 -4.35
N LYS A 132 2.63 15.46 -5.52
CA LYS A 132 1.48 15.30 -6.42
C LYS A 132 0.95 13.88 -6.27
N VAL A 133 -0.34 13.75 -5.95
CA VAL A 133 -1.01 12.46 -5.70
C VAL A 133 -2.08 12.25 -6.76
N SER A 134 -1.99 11.16 -7.51
CA SER A 134 -2.98 10.76 -8.53
C SER A 134 -3.45 9.33 -8.27
N LEU A 135 -4.70 9.04 -8.66
CA LEU A 135 -5.27 7.71 -8.62
C LEU A 135 -5.30 7.12 -10.03
N LEU A 136 -4.71 5.95 -10.22
CA LEU A 136 -4.73 5.22 -11.49
C LEU A 136 -5.55 3.94 -11.33
N PRO A 137 -6.42 3.56 -12.28
CA PRO A 137 -7.27 2.39 -12.14
C PRO A 137 -6.45 1.10 -12.11
N VAL A 138 -6.88 0.15 -11.30
CA VAL A 138 -6.34 -1.22 -11.24
C VAL A 138 -7.49 -2.22 -11.26
N ASN A 139 -7.24 -3.43 -11.77
CA ASN A 139 -8.25 -4.49 -11.84
C ASN A 139 -8.26 -5.28 -10.53
N HIS A 140 -9.21 -4.99 -9.63
CA HIS A 140 -9.47 -5.70 -8.39
C HIS A 140 -10.96 -5.65 -8.05
N THR A 141 -11.50 -4.49 -7.72
CA THR A 141 -12.93 -4.19 -7.66
C THR A 141 -13.29 -3.10 -8.68
N ASN A 142 -14.59 -2.81 -8.83
CA ASN A 142 -15.05 -1.73 -9.76
C ASN A 142 -14.67 -0.32 -9.29
N SER A 143 -14.03 -0.18 -8.13
CA SER A 143 -13.64 1.10 -7.52
C SER A 143 -12.23 1.03 -6.91
N SER A 144 -11.35 0.24 -7.52
CA SER A 144 -9.98 0.06 -7.07
C SER A 144 -9.00 0.87 -7.91
N PHE A 145 -8.08 1.52 -7.20
CA PHE A 145 -7.06 2.39 -7.77
C PHE A 145 -5.72 2.12 -7.11
N GLY A 146 -4.64 2.28 -7.84
CA GLY A 146 -3.33 2.48 -7.26
C GLY A 146 -3.05 3.98 -7.07
N ILE A 147 -2.21 4.31 -6.11
CA ILE A 147 -1.85 5.68 -5.78
C ILE A 147 -0.48 6.01 -6.38
N LEU A 148 -0.44 6.92 -7.34
CA LEU A 148 0.81 7.46 -7.89
C LEU A 148 1.18 8.71 -7.08
N VAL A 149 2.34 8.68 -6.44
CA VAL A 149 2.93 9.81 -5.73
C VAL A 149 4.15 10.30 -6.50
N GLN A 150 4.21 11.60 -6.75
CA GLN A 150 5.34 12.24 -7.42
C GLN A 150 5.87 13.39 -6.57
N GLU A 151 7.19 13.44 -6.42
CA GLU A 151 7.95 14.52 -5.83
C GLU A 151 9.12 14.84 -6.75
N GLU A 152 9.14 16.07 -7.29
CA GLU A 152 10.10 16.45 -8.33
C GLU A 152 10.11 15.46 -9.51
N ASP A 153 11.25 14.80 -9.77
CA ASP A 153 11.43 13.77 -10.81
C ASP A 153 11.18 12.35 -10.30
N LYS A 154 10.95 12.14 -8.99
CA LYS A 154 10.75 10.83 -8.38
C LYS A 154 9.29 10.43 -8.41
N ARG A 155 9.03 9.18 -8.79
CA ARG A 155 7.69 8.61 -8.88
C ARG A 155 7.60 7.30 -8.11
N LEU A 156 6.59 7.20 -7.25
CA LEU A 156 6.25 6.01 -6.48
C LEU A 156 4.82 5.60 -6.83
N PHE A 157 4.58 4.30 -7.05
CA PHE A 157 3.24 3.74 -7.22
C PHE A 157 2.95 2.72 -6.12
N TRP A 158 1.83 2.93 -5.42
CA TRP A 158 1.32 2.06 -4.36
C TRP A 158 0.09 1.33 -4.85
N ALA A 159 0.15 0.01 -5.00
CA ALA A 159 -0.95 -0.84 -5.45
C ALA A 159 -0.94 -2.16 -4.66
N PRO A 160 -1.48 -2.18 -3.43
CA PRO A 160 -1.46 -3.36 -2.59
C PRO A 160 -2.35 -4.48 -3.13
N ASP A 161 -3.46 -4.14 -3.76
CA ASP A 161 -4.47 -5.09 -4.24
C ASP A 161 -4.78 -4.88 -5.70
N PHE A 162 -4.37 -5.83 -6.53
CA PHE A 162 -4.78 -5.87 -7.94
C PHE A 162 -4.48 -7.23 -8.59
N LYS A 163 -5.21 -7.56 -9.62
CA LYS A 163 -4.92 -8.70 -10.50
C LYS A 163 -4.07 -8.29 -11.71
N SER A 164 -4.35 -7.15 -12.27
CA SER A 164 -3.66 -6.61 -13.45
C SER A 164 -3.86 -5.10 -13.56
N PHE A 165 -3.10 -4.45 -14.42
CA PHE A 165 -3.28 -3.04 -14.75
C PHE A 165 -3.95 -2.88 -16.11
N PRO A 166 -4.88 -1.93 -16.26
CA PRO A 166 -5.31 -1.46 -17.59
C PRO A 166 -4.11 -0.89 -18.40
N ASP A 167 -4.27 -0.84 -19.72
CA ASP A 167 -3.22 -0.34 -20.62
C ASP A 167 -2.79 1.09 -20.29
N GLU A 168 -3.73 1.95 -19.92
CA GLU A 168 -3.46 3.34 -19.53
C GLU A 168 -2.56 3.43 -18.29
N THR A 169 -2.85 2.61 -17.26
CA THR A 169 -2.03 2.52 -16.05
C THR A 169 -0.65 1.95 -16.37
N THR A 170 -0.58 0.88 -17.15
CA THR A 170 0.68 0.28 -17.58
C THR A 170 1.57 1.29 -18.31
N LYS A 171 1.00 2.08 -19.23
CA LYS A 171 1.73 3.15 -19.96
C LYS A 171 2.22 4.25 -19.01
N ALA A 172 1.37 4.68 -18.08
CA ALA A 172 1.72 5.72 -17.10
C ALA A 172 2.87 5.32 -16.18
N LEU A 173 3.02 4.01 -15.91
CA LEU A 173 4.02 3.46 -14.98
C LEU A 173 5.34 3.06 -15.66
N ALA A 174 5.48 3.19 -16.98
CA ALA A 174 6.72 2.85 -17.66
C ALA A 174 7.91 3.61 -17.06
N GLY A 175 8.98 2.88 -16.67
CA GLY A 175 10.17 3.44 -16.03
C GLY A 175 9.96 4.03 -14.65
N ILE A 176 8.96 3.56 -13.90
CA ILE A 176 8.67 4.01 -12.53
C ILE A 176 9.88 3.83 -11.61
N ASP A 177 10.14 4.78 -10.70
CA ASP A 177 11.28 4.69 -9.79
C ASP A 177 11.06 3.63 -8.73
N LEU A 178 9.88 3.60 -8.09
CA LEU A 178 9.48 2.59 -7.14
C LEU A 178 8.03 2.18 -7.36
N ILE A 179 7.79 0.88 -7.38
CA ILE A 179 6.44 0.31 -7.29
C ILE A 179 6.35 -0.63 -6.09
N ALA A 180 5.37 -0.39 -5.22
CA ALA A 180 4.96 -1.31 -4.16
C ALA A 180 3.68 -2.01 -4.63
N MET A 181 3.75 -3.35 -4.84
CA MET A 181 2.70 -4.10 -5.51
C MET A 181 2.30 -5.37 -4.76
N ASP A 182 1.11 -5.86 -5.08
CA ASP A 182 0.47 -7.05 -4.51
C ASP A 182 1.36 -8.30 -4.58
N ALA A 183 1.40 -9.03 -3.48
CA ALA A 183 2.11 -10.29 -3.30
C ALA A 183 1.33 -11.28 -2.41
N SER A 184 0.02 -11.33 -2.57
CA SER A 184 -0.88 -12.15 -1.73
C SER A 184 -0.55 -13.63 -1.74
N ASP A 185 -0.02 -14.13 -2.84
CA ASP A 185 0.36 -15.53 -3.03
C ASP A 185 1.69 -15.65 -3.80
N LEU A 186 2.40 -16.77 -3.61
CA LEU A 186 3.63 -17.02 -4.37
C LEU A 186 3.34 -17.36 -5.83
N ARG A 187 2.48 -18.36 -6.08
CA ARG A 187 2.22 -18.97 -7.38
C ARG A 187 0.75 -19.18 -7.72
N ILE A 188 -0.08 -19.40 -6.73
CA ILE A 188 -1.49 -19.75 -6.91
C ILE A 188 -2.32 -18.50 -6.62
N THR A 189 -3.08 -18.03 -7.63
CA THR A 189 -3.88 -16.84 -7.46
C THR A 189 -5.25 -17.13 -6.88
N SER A 190 -5.71 -16.29 -5.95
CA SER A 190 -7.14 -15.96 -5.82
C SER A 190 -7.54 -15.06 -6.99
N SER A 191 -8.84 -15.06 -7.37
CA SER A 191 -9.33 -14.37 -8.58
C SER A 191 -9.10 -12.84 -8.60
N GLY A 192 -8.76 -12.21 -7.50
CA GLY A 192 -8.63 -10.75 -7.38
C GLY A 192 -7.22 -10.22 -7.14
N HIS A 193 -6.21 -11.08 -7.02
CA HIS A 193 -4.87 -10.71 -6.63
C HIS A 193 -3.80 -11.19 -7.62
N GLN A 194 -2.64 -10.56 -7.58
CA GLN A 194 -1.46 -10.96 -8.32
C GLN A 194 -0.61 -11.92 -7.49
N THR A 195 0.12 -12.82 -8.17
CA THR A 195 1.19 -13.61 -7.52
C THR A 195 2.53 -12.89 -7.62
N ILE A 196 3.47 -13.29 -6.75
CA ILE A 196 4.85 -12.81 -6.82
C ILE A 196 5.48 -13.15 -8.17
N GLU A 197 5.23 -14.35 -8.73
CA GLU A 197 5.73 -14.72 -10.06
C GLU A 197 5.18 -13.83 -11.18
N GLU A 198 3.91 -13.48 -11.13
CA GLU A 198 3.29 -12.52 -12.06
C GLU A 198 3.88 -11.11 -11.85
N GLY A 199 4.09 -10.70 -10.59
CA GLY A 199 4.67 -9.41 -10.22
C GLY A 199 6.10 -9.22 -10.69
N VAL A 200 6.93 -10.27 -10.65
CA VAL A 200 8.30 -10.24 -11.21
C VAL A 200 8.25 -9.95 -12.73
N LYS A 201 7.35 -10.61 -13.46
CA LYS A 201 7.16 -10.36 -14.90
C LYS A 201 6.69 -8.93 -15.16
N LEU A 202 5.68 -8.47 -14.41
CA LEU A 202 5.12 -7.12 -14.55
C LEU A 202 6.15 -6.03 -14.25
N GLY A 203 6.88 -6.14 -13.14
CA GLY A 203 7.92 -5.18 -12.75
C GLY A 203 9.03 -5.07 -13.80
N SER A 204 9.41 -6.20 -14.41
CA SER A 204 10.37 -6.25 -15.53
C SER A 204 9.81 -5.59 -16.80
N GLN A 205 8.55 -5.86 -17.14
CA GLN A 205 7.88 -5.24 -18.29
C GLN A 205 7.77 -3.71 -18.15
N LEU A 206 7.46 -3.24 -16.95
CA LEU A 206 7.40 -1.81 -16.63
C LEU A 206 8.77 -1.14 -16.61
N LYS A 207 9.87 -1.90 -16.61
CA LYS A 207 11.24 -1.42 -16.40
C LYS A 207 11.33 -0.61 -15.09
N ALA A 208 10.66 -1.09 -14.06
CA ALA A 208 10.67 -0.46 -12.74
C ALA A 208 12.08 -0.50 -12.15
N LYS A 209 12.56 0.63 -11.59
CA LYS A 209 13.91 0.70 -10.99
C LYS A 209 13.97 -0.04 -9.66
N LYS A 210 12.87 0.00 -8.87
CA LYS A 210 12.69 -0.73 -7.62
C LYS A 210 11.28 -1.30 -7.54
N VAL A 211 11.17 -2.55 -7.09
CA VAL A 211 9.90 -3.26 -6.89
C VAL A 211 9.88 -3.80 -5.46
N TYR A 212 8.90 -3.37 -4.68
CA TYR A 212 8.63 -3.90 -3.35
C TYR A 212 7.34 -4.71 -3.38
N PHE A 213 7.42 -5.98 -2.95
CA PHE A 213 6.27 -6.85 -2.81
C PHE A 213 5.63 -6.67 -1.45
N ILE A 214 4.43 -6.09 -1.42
CA ILE A 214 3.62 -5.85 -0.23
C ILE A 214 2.35 -6.72 -0.27
N HIS A 215 1.47 -6.55 0.70
CA HIS A 215 0.25 -7.34 0.80
C HIS A 215 0.54 -8.85 0.88
N ILE A 216 1.60 -9.19 1.64
CA ILE A 216 2.12 -10.57 1.77
C ILE A 216 1.09 -11.47 2.45
N GLY A 217 0.64 -12.51 1.76
CA GLY A 217 -0.28 -13.50 2.28
C GLY A 217 0.41 -14.68 2.98
N HIS A 218 -0.35 -15.49 3.72
CA HIS A 218 0.18 -16.62 4.48
C HIS A 218 0.65 -17.81 3.60
N ARG A 219 0.24 -17.85 2.32
CA ARG A 219 0.65 -18.88 1.35
C ARG A 219 1.93 -18.50 0.58
N THR A 220 2.72 -17.64 1.14
CA THR A 220 4.05 -17.29 0.65
C THR A 220 5.14 -18.00 1.46
N LEU A 221 6.40 -17.59 1.30
CA LEU A 221 7.54 -18.12 2.04
C LEU A 221 7.91 -17.20 3.21
N PRO A 222 8.64 -17.68 4.23
CA PRO A 222 9.28 -16.82 5.22
C PRO A 222 10.18 -15.78 4.56
N HIS A 223 10.35 -14.64 5.22
CA HIS A 223 10.98 -13.43 4.67
C HIS A 223 12.30 -13.70 3.94
N LYS A 224 13.25 -14.40 4.58
CA LYS A 224 14.58 -14.66 3.99
C LYS A 224 14.51 -15.51 2.74
N GLU A 225 13.65 -16.53 2.74
CA GLU A 225 13.46 -17.42 1.61
C GLU A 225 12.75 -16.66 0.46
N LEU A 226 11.77 -15.84 0.81
CA LEU A 226 11.04 -15.03 -0.15
C LEU A 226 11.93 -13.96 -0.79
N GLU A 227 12.77 -13.27 0.00
CA GLU A 227 13.75 -12.31 -0.49
C GLU A 227 14.75 -12.97 -1.45
N LYS A 228 15.26 -14.14 -1.10
CA LYS A 228 16.12 -14.93 -1.98
C LYS A 228 15.40 -15.29 -3.27
N TYR A 229 14.16 -15.79 -3.16
CA TYR A 229 13.34 -16.17 -4.31
C TYR A 229 13.15 -15.03 -5.31
N VAL A 230 12.73 -13.84 -4.85
CA VAL A 230 12.47 -12.72 -5.76
C VAL A 230 13.73 -12.19 -6.42
N ARG A 231 14.88 -12.23 -5.72
CA ARG A 231 16.18 -11.85 -6.29
C ARG A 231 16.68 -12.83 -7.34
N GLU A 232 16.51 -14.12 -7.12
CA GLU A 232 16.90 -15.15 -8.07
C GLU A 232 16.09 -15.12 -9.36
N HIS A 233 14.79 -14.79 -9.28
CA HIS A 233 13.88 -14.78 -10.44
C HIS A 233 13.71 -13.41 -11.12
N GLY A 234 13.91 -12.33 -10.39
CA GLY A 234 13.67 -10.98 -10.87
C GLY A 234 14.92 -10.08 -10.92
N GLY A 235 15.94 -10.39 -10.13
CA GLY A 235 17.14 -9.56 -9.98
C GLY A 235 17.11 -8.66 -8.74
N THR A 236 18.15 -7.83 -8.58
CA THR A 236 18.39 -7.01 -7.38
C THR A 236 17.42 -5.86 -7.18
N GLN A 237 16.63 -5.51 -8.20
CA GLN A 237 15.60 -4.48 -8.10
C GLN A 237 14.33 -4.96 -7.38
N PHE A 238 14.16 -6.28 -7.17
CA PHE A 238 13.01 -6.87 -6.48
C PHE A 238 13.36 -7.14 -5.02
N GLU A 239 12.55 -6.62 -4.12
CA GLU A 239 12.77 -6.69 -2.67
C GLU A 239 11.47 -7.01 -1.92
N ILE A 240 11.62 -7.57 -0.72
CA ILE A 240 10.53 -7.84 0.22
C ILE A 240 10.66 -6.87 1.39
N PRO A 241 9.79 -5.88 1.51
CA PRO A 241 9.81 -4.98 2.65
C PRO A 241 9.28 -5.70 3.91
N TYR A 242 9.50 -5.11 5.06
CA TYR A 242 8.95 -5.53 6.35
C TYR A 242 8.45 -4.30 7.10
N ASP A 243 7.63 -4.52 8.11
CA ASP A 243 7.04 -3.45 8.90
C ASP A 243 8.13 -2.56 9.52
N SER A 244 7.99 -1.26 9.39
CA SER A 244 8.92 -0.19 9.79
C SER A 244 10.16 -0.01 8.89
N LEU A 245 10.27 -0.70 7.75
CA LEU A 245 11.34 -0.41 6.78
C LEU A 245 11.18 1.01 6.23
N GLU A 246 12.28 1.78 6.24
CA GLU A 246 12.37 3.09 5.60
C GLU A 246 13.23 3.01 4.33
N VAL A 247 12.79 3.72 3.29
CA VAL A 247 13.49 3.81 2.00
C VAL A 247 13.47 5.26 1.53
N ILE A 248 14.57 5.71 0.95
CA ILE A 248 14.70 7.04 0.31
C ILE A 248 14.86 6.84 -1.20
N LEU A 249 14.03 7.56 -2.00
CA LEU A 249 14.08 7.62 -3.45
C LEU A 249 14.93 8.78 -3.92
#